data_8c09379c988db6be06f72f9d08ce4eac
#
_entry.id   8c09379c988db6be06f72f9d08ce4eac
#
_cell.length_a   1.000
_cell.length_b   1.000
_cell.length_c   1.000
_cell.angle_alpha   90.00
_cell.angle_beta   90.00
_cell.angle_gamma   90.00
#
_symmetry.space_group_name_H-M   'P 1'
#
loop_
_entity.id
_entity.type
_entity.pdbx_description
1 polymer ?
#
loop_
_entity_poly.entity_id
_entity_poly.type
_entity_poly.pdbx_seq_one_letter_code
_entity_poly.pdbx_strand_id
1 'polypeptide(L)'
;MIFNQHSQLKGMHAFLGASKYHWINYSDDKLSESYEKQMAAQKGTVYHDFAAQCIELGQKLPKSNKTLNRYVNDAIGYKMSPEQLLFYSANCFGTADAICFNNGLLRIHDYKSGQIPAHMEQLYIYAALFCLEYKMKPGEIDMELRIYQN
;
A
#
# COMPACT_ATOMS: atom_id res chain seq x y z
N MET A 1 -4.74 -24.81 37.55
CA MET A 1 -5.40 -24.91 36.22
C MET A 1 -4.37 -24.63 35.15
N ILE A 2 -4.32 -25.45 34.11
CA ILE A 2 -3.44 -25.23 32.96
C ILE A 2 -4.30 -24.69 31.81
N PHE A 3 -3.95 -23.50 31.28
CA PHE A 3 -4.67 -22.89 30.17
C PHE A 3 -4.20 -23.48 28.84
N ASN A 4 -5.13 -23.63 27.90
CA ASN A 4 -4.82 -24.03 26.55
C ASN A 4 -3.92 -22.96 25.83
N GLN A 5 -2.93 -23.43 25.13
CA GLN A 5 -2.05 -22.58 24.35
C GLN A 5 -2.56 -22.47 22.91
N HIS A 6 -2.74 -21.24 22.43
CA HIS A 6 -3.15 -20.95 21.06
C HIS A 6 -2.02 -20.19 20.35
N SER A 7 -0.85 -20.80 20.30
CA SER A 7 0.39 -20.16 19.81
C SER A 7 0.28 -19.63 18.39
N GLN A 8 -0.53 -20.28 17.53
CA GLN A 8 -0.78 -19.83 16.16
C GLN A 8 -1.57 -18.52 16.07
N LEU A 9 -2.27 -18.13 17.14
CA LEU A 9 -3.05 -16.89 17.20
C LEU A 9 -2.37 -15.78 18.00
N LYS A 10 -1.21 -16.08 18.60
CA LYS A 10 -0.48 -15.14 19.44
C LYS A 10 -0.04 -13.92 18.63
N GLY A 11 -0.39 -12.71 19.10
CA GLY A 11 -0.09 -11.45 18.43
C GLY A 11 -1.05 -11.09 17.29
N MET A 12 -2.00 -11.95 16.95
CA MET A 12 -3.04 -11.66 15.97
C MET A 12 -4.24 -10.94 16.61
N HIS A 13 -4.97 -10.19 15.80
CA HIS A 13 -6.22 -9.53 16.18
C HIS A 13 -7.40 -10.20 15.48
N ALA A 14 -8.35 -10.69 16.27
CA ALA A 14 -9.57 -11.28 15.74
C ALA A 14 -10.50 -10.22 15.15
N PHE A 15 -11.30 -10.61 14.16
CA PHE A 15 -12.41 -9.79 13.66
C PHE A 15 -13.39 -9.42 14.79
N LEU A 16 -13.80 -10.39 15.58
CA LEU A 16 -14.61 -10.19 16.76
C LEU A 16 -13.71 -10.13 18.00
N GLY A 17 -12.93 -9.08 18.10
CA GLY A 17 -11.99 -8.89 19.19
C GLY A 17 -12.63 -8.27 20.43
N ALA A 18 -12.17 -8.67 21.62
CA ALA A 18 -12.73 -8.17 22.88
C ALA A 18 -12.47 -6.68 23.11
N SER A 19 -11.31 -6.16 22.73
CA SER A 19 -10.96 -4.76 22.94
C SER A 19 -11.76 -3.79 22.06
N LYS A 20 -12.26 -4.27 20.92
CA LYS A 20 -13.15 -3.51 20.00
C LYS A 20 -14.56 -4.07 20.06
N TYR A 21 -15.14 -4.11 21.22
CA TYR A 21 -16.36 -4.83 21.56
C TYR A 21 -17.66 -4.30 20.94
N HIS A 22 -17.65 -3.18 20.20
CA HIS A 22 -18.86 -2.56 19.62
C HIS A 22 -19.65 -3.51 18.71
N TRP A 23 -18.99 -4.50 18.10
CA TRP A 23 -19.62 -5.50 17.24
C TRP A 23 -20.76 -6.27 17.94
N ILE A 24 -20.75 -6.35 19.27
CA ILE A 24 -21.82 -7.03 20.04
C ILE A 24 -23.21 -6.41 19.83
N ASN A 25 -23.22 -5.13 19.44
CA ASN A 25 -24.45 -4.37 19.17
C ASN A 25 -24.78 -4.26 17.67
N TYR A 26 -24.03 -4.90 16.77
CA TYR A 26 -24.25 -4.83 15.35
C TYR A 26 -25.42 -5.73 14.94
N SER A 27 -26.21 -5.27 13.95
CA SER A 27 -27.11 -6.15 13.21
C SER A 27 -26.30 -7.14 12.37
N ASP A 28 -26.95 -8.22 11.93
CA ASP A 28 -26.30 -9.22 11.06
C ASP A 28 -25.78 -8.58 9.77
N ASP A 29 -26.53 -7.67 9.16
CA ASP A 29 -26.11 -6.94 7.95
C ASP A 29 -24.86 -6.09 8.20
N LYS A 30 -24.83 -5.34 9.29
CA LYS A 30 -23.67 -4.53 9.66
C LYS A 30 -22.44 -5.38 9.99
N LEU A 31 -22.66 -6.53 10.60
CA LEU A 31 -21.58 -7.46 10.91
C LEU A 31 -20.99 -8.05 9.63
N SER A 32 -21.84 -8.48 8.69
CA SER A 32 -21.42 -8.98 7.38
C SER A 32 -20.63 -7.92 6.60
N GLU A 33 -21.14 -6.69 6.52
CA GLU A 33 -20.47 -5.58 5.85
C GLU A 33 -19.09 -5.30 6.46
N SER A 34 -18.98 -5.30 7.79
CA SER A 34 -17.73 -5.09 8.49
C SER A 34 -16.71 -6.22 8.21
N TYR A 35 -17.19 -7.45 8.13
CA TYR A 35 -16.36 -8.61 7.78
C TYR A 35 -15.82 -8.51 6.35
N GLU A 36 -16.67 -8.17 5.39
CA GLU A 36 -16.29 -7.99 3.99
C GLU A 36 -15.22 -6.88 3.83
N LYS A 37 -15.38 -5.76 4.54
CA LYS A 37 -14.40 -4.68 4.56
C LYS A 37 -13.04 -5.15 5.10
N GLN A 38 -13.04 -5.93 6.18
CA GLN A 38 -11.81 -6.45 6.75
C GLN A 38 -11.13 -7.44 5.80
N MET A 39 -11.90 -8.32 5.17
CA MET A 39 -11.35 -9.29 4.20
C MET A 39 -10.75 -8.57 2.98
N ALA A 40 -11.42 -7.52 2.48
CA ALA A 40 -10.90 -6.71 1.37
C ALA A 40 -9.58 -6.02 1.75
N ALA A 41 -9.48 -5.47 2.96
CA ALA A 41 -8.25 -4.85 3.45
C ALA A 41 -7.09 -5.86 3.58
N GLN A 42 -7.35 -7.05 4.13
CA GLN A 42 -6.34 -8.11 4.21
C GLN A 42 -5.86 -8.55 2.83
N LYS A 43 -6.78 -8.71 1.88
CA LYS A 43 -6.45 -9.06 0.50
C LYS A 43 -5.59 -7.98 -0.16
N GLY A 44 -5.89 -6.70 0.11
CA GLY A 44 -5.08 -5.58 -0.34
C GLY A 44 -3.65 -5.67 0.15
N THR A 45 -3.45 -5.92 1.45
CA THR A 45 -2.13 -6.09 2.06
C THR A 45 -1.34 -7.23 1.41
N VAL A 46 -1.96 -8.38 1.18
CA VAL A 46 -1.31 -9.52 0.50
C VAL A 46 -0.84 -9.16 -0.90
N TYR A 47 -1.62 -8.40 -1.67
CA TYR A 47 -1.22 -7.98 -3.00
C TYR A 47 -0.07 -6.97 -2.98
N HIS A 48 -0.05 -6.04 -2.03
CA HIS A 48 1.05 -5.09 -1.86
C HIS A 48 2.35 -5.82 -1.49
N ASP A 49 2.30 -6.74 -0.51
CA ASP A 49 3.47 -7.52 -0.09
C ASP A 49 4.03 -8.38 -1.24
N PHE A 50 3.14 -9.04 -1.98
CA PHE A 50 3.53 -9.83 -3.16
C PHE A 50 4.19 -8.96 -4.23
N ALA A 51 3.58 -7.83 -4.56
CA ALA A 51 4.12 -6.90 -5.55
C ALA A 51 5.49 -6.36 -5.14
N ALA A 52 5.64 -5.96 -3.88
CA ALA A 52 6.90 -5.47 -3.33
C ALA A 52 8.02 -6.51 -3.45
N GLN A 53 7.73 -7.77 -3.12
CA GLN A 53 8.69 -8.86 -3.28
C GLN A 53 9.09 -9.08 -4.74
N CYS A 54 8.12 -9.08 -5.66
CA CYS A 54 8.41 -9.22 -7.09
C CYS A 54 9.29 -8.08 -7.62
N ILE A 55 9.02 -6.85 -7.21
CA ILE A 55 9.79 -5.67 -7.60
C ILE A 55 11.21 -5.74 -7.03
N GLU A 56 11.34 -6.05 -5.74
CA GLU A 56 12.63 -6.21 -5.05
C GLU A 56 13.52 -7.26 -5.74
N LEU A 57 12.94 -8.40 -6.11
CA LEU A 57 13.65 -9.49 -6.76
C LEU A 57 13.81 -9.29 -8.28
N GLY A 58 13.20 -8.27 -8.88
CA GLY A 58 13.18 -8.07 -10.33
C GLY A 58 12.43 -9.17 -11.08
N GLN A 59 11.49 -9.84 -10.42
CA GLN A 59 10.73 -10.95 -10.99
C GLN A 59 9.50 -10.44 -11.72
N LYS A 60 9.58 -10.30 -13.03
CA LYS A 60 8.46 -9.89 -13.87
C LYS A 60 7.32 -10.90 -13.85
N LEU A 61 6.11 -10.39 -13.86
CA LEU A 61 4.89 -11.19 -13.97
C LEU A 61 4.48 -11.35 -15.45
N PRO A 62 3.69 -12.38 -15.79
CA PRO A 62 3.20 -12.57 -17.16
C PRO A 62 2.45 -11.31 -17.66
N LYS A 63 2.63 -10.97 -18.92
CA LYS A 63 1.85 -9.90 -19.56
C LYS A 63 0.38 -10.26 -19.53
N SER A 64 -0.44 -9.42 -18.96
CA SER A 64 -1.89 -9.59 -18.88
C SER A 64 -2.58 -8.26 -18.69
N ASN A 65 -3.91 -8.25 -18.78
CA ASN A 65 -4.73 -7.08 -18.48
C ASN A 65 -4.89 -6.81 -16.98
N LYS A 66 -4.33 -7.68 -16.13
CA LYS A 66 -4.37 -7.50 -14.67
C LYS A 66 -3.54 -6.28 -14.28
N THR A 67 -4.15 -5.37 -13.57
CA THR A 67 -3.52 -4.12 -13.11
C THR A 67 -2.29 -4.40 -12.25
N LEU A 68 -2.35 -5.41 -11.37
CA LEU A 68 -1.21 -5.82 -10.54
C LEU A 68 0.01 -6.19 -11.41
N ASN A 69 -0.17 -6.98 -12.47
CA ASN A 69 0.93 -7.41 -13.32
C ASN A 69 1.56 -6.22 -14.06
N ARG A 70 0.73 -5.29 -14.52
CA ARG A 70 1.22 -4.04 -15.16
C ARG A 70 2.01 -3.18 -14.18
N TYR A 71 1.48 -2.98 -12.97
CA TYR A 71 2.15 -2.23 -11.92
C TYR A 71 3.54 -2.81 -11.60
N VAL A 72 3.61 -4.11 -11.32
CA VAL A 72 4.88 -4.79 -11.00
C VAL A 72 5.87 -4.68 -12.15
N ASN A 73 5.44 -4.97 -13.37
CA ASN A 73 6.31 -4.96 -14.54
C ASN A 73 6.82 -3.56 -14.88
N ASP A 74 5.99 -2.54 -14.74
CA ASP A 74 6.38 -1.15 -14.96
C ASP A 74 7.38 -0.69 -13.89
N ALA A 75 7.13 -1.01 -12.61
CA ALA A 75 8.04 -0.68 -11.52
C ALA A 75 9.43 -1.32 -11.72
N ILE A 76 9.48 -2.59 -12.14
CA ILE A 76 10.73 -3.25 -12.50
C ILE A 76 11.40 -2.59 -13.70
N GLY A 77 10.63 -2.28 -14.75
CA GLY A 77 11.13 -1.64 -15.96
C GLY A 77 11.76 -0.27 -15.71
N TYR A 78 11.19 0.50 -14.80
CA TYR A 78 11.74 1.81 -14.38
C TYR A 78 12.76 1.70 -13.25
N LYS A 79 13.09 0.50 -12.78
CA LYS A 79 14.02 0.26 -11.66
C LYS A 79 13.62 0.99 -10.39
N MET A 80 12.33 0.93 -10.06
CA MET A 80 11.77 1.59 -8.89
C MET A 80 12.05 0.80 -7.61
N SER A 81 12.20 1.53 -6.50
CA SER A 81 12.30 0.94 -5.16
C SER A 81 10.91 0.70 -4.60
N PRO A 82 10.56 -0.52 -4.16
CA PRO A 82 9.27 -0.80 -3.54
C PRO A 82 9.25 -0.38 -2.08
N GLU A 83 8.05 -0.06 -1.56
CA GLU A 83 7.80 0.22 -0.14
C GLU A 83 8.80 1.22 0.45
N GLN A 84 9.03 2.32 -0.25
CA GLN A 84 9.99 3.33 0.19
C GLN A 84 9.36 4.32 1.15
N LEU A 85 9.88 4.37 2.37
CA LEU A 85 9.48 5.35 3.36
C LEU A 85 10.03 6.74 2.98
N LEU A 86 9.15 7.73 2.99
CA LEU A 86 9.46 9.15 2.81
C LEU A 86 9.16 9.87 4.11
N PHE A 87 10.11 10.62 4.62
CA PHE A 87 10.09 11.14 5.98
C PHE A 87 10.27 12.67 6.01
N TYR A 88 9.42 13.33 6.77
CA TYR A 88 9.59 14.74 7.15
C TYR A 88 9.80 14.89 8.67
N SER A 89 8.94 14.28 9.46
CA SER A 89 9.05 14.24 10.92
C SER A 89 8.38 12.98 11.47
N ALA A 90 8.55 12.72 12.77
CA ALA A 90 7.87 11.60 13.43
C ALA A 90 6.33 11.69 13.35
N ASN A 91 5.79 12.87 13.05
CA ASN A 91 4.35 13.10 12.87
C ASN A 91 3.93 13.23 11.40
N CYS A 92 4.87 13.19 10.47
CA CYS A 92 4.58 13.35 9.03
C CYS A 92 5.55 12.51 8.20
N PHE A 93 5.11 11.34 7.78
CA PHE A 93 5.82 10.41 6.91
C PHE A 93 4.83 9.49 6.19
N GLY A 94 5.28 8.76 5.20
CA GLY A 94 4.47 7.78 4.49
C GLY A 94 5.34 6.82 3.69
N THR A 95 4.78 5.71 3.27
CA THR A 95 5.46 4.70 2.46
C THR A 95 4.88 4.69 1.06
N ALA A 96 5.68 5.02 0.06
CA ALA A 96 5.29 4.94 -1.35
C ALA A 96 5.44 3.50 -1.84
N ASP A 97 4.42 3.00 -2.56
CA ASP A 97 4.42 1.61 -3.05
C ASP A 97 5.60 1.34 -4.00
N ALA A 98 5.87 2.26 -4.92
CA ALA A 98 7.07 2.23 -5.76
C ALA A 98 7.51 3.65 -6.12
N ILE A 99 8.81 3.91 -6.08
CA ILE A 99 9.39 5.23 -6.35
C ILE A 99 10.75 5.10 -7.02
N CYS A 100 11.06 6.03 -7.92
CA CYS A 100 12.43 6.28 -8.38
C CYS A 100 12.63 7.75 -8.76
N PHE A 101 13.87 8.18 -8.73
CA PHE A 101 14.28 9.50 -9.20
C PHE A 101 15.51 9.35 -10.09
N ASN A 102 15.38 9.70 -11.36
CA ASN A 102 16.45 9.61 -12.35
C ASN A 102 16.39 10.78 -13.32
N ASN A 103 17.54 11.39 -13.60
CA ASN A 103 17.65 12.46 -14.60
C ASN A 103 16.62 13.59 -14.41
N GLY A 104 16.38 14.00 -13.16
CA GLY A 104 15.43 15.06 -12.85
C GLY A 104 13.95 14.67 -12.92
N LEU A 105 13.64 13.39 -13.12
CA LEU A 105 12.28 12.86 -13.15
C LEU A 105 11.99 11.99 -11.95
N LEU A 106 11.03 12.42 -11.13
CA LEU A 106 10.47 11.66 -10.01
C LEU A 106 9.28 10.83 -10.52
N ARG A 107 9.36 9.51 -10.36
CA ARG A 107 8.22 8.62 -10.60
C ARG A 107 7.73 8.04 -9.28
N ILE A 108 6.42 8.15 -9.04
CA ILE A 108 5.74 7.52 -7.91
C ILE A 108 4.55 6.74 -8.46
N HIS A 109 4.55 5.43 -8.23
CA HIS A 109 3.46 4.55 -8.61
C HIS A 109 2.77 4.00 -7.36
N ASP A 110 1.46 3.94 -7.40
CA ASP A 110 0.60 3.46 -6.31
C ASP A 110 -0.37 2.41 -6.85
N TYR A 111 -0.50 1.30 -6.17
CA TYR A 111 -1.38 0.21 -6.54
C TYR A 111 -2.61 0.14 -5.62
N LYS A 112 -3.79 0.09 -6.20
CA LYS A 112 -5.06 -0.03 -5.49
C LYS A 112 -5.80 -1.29 -5.93
N SER A 113 -5.98 -2.22 -5.00
CA SER A 113 -6.76 -3.45 -5.21
C SER A 113 -8.26 -3.24 -5.04
N GLY A 114 -8.67 -2.15 -4.40
CA GLY A 114 -10.07 -1.83 -4.12
C GLY A 114 -10.80 -1.20 -5.31
N GLN A 115 -12.14 -1.19 -5.22
CA GLN A 115 -13.01 -0.62 -6.27
C GLN A 115 -13.42 0.83 -5.99
N ILE A 116 -13.16 1.33 -4.80
CA ILE A 116 -13.41 2.73 -4.45
C ILE A 116 -12.41 3.58 -5.24
N PRO A 117 -12.87 4.58 -6.02
CA PRO A 117 -11.97 5.43 -6.79
C PRO A 117 -10.87 6.03 -5.92
N ALA A 118 -9.64 5.85 -6.35
CA ALA A 118 -8.48 6.41 -5.67
C ALA A 118 -8.32 7.89 -6.02
N HIS A 119 -7.70 8.64 -5.12
CA HIS A 119 -7.44 10.06 -5.25
C HIS A 119 -5.93 10.31 -5.41
N MET A 120 -5.59 11.33 -6.21
CA MET A 120 -4.19 11.69 -6.47
C MET A 120 -3.50 12.37 -5.29
N GLU A 121 -4.24 12.86 -4.31
CA GLU A 121 -3.73 13.62 -3.16
C GLU A 121 -2.65 12.85 -2.39
N GLN A 122 -2.80 11.53 -2.26
CA GLN A 122 -1.80 10.68 -1.64
C GLN A 122 -0.44 10.79 -2.35
N LEU A 123 -0.45 10.77 -3.68
CA LEU A 123 0.78 10.86 -4.47
C LEU A 123 1.37 12.28 -4.44
N TYR A 124 0.53 13.30 -4.37
CA TYR A 124 1.00 14.69 -4.18
C TYR A 124 1.72 14.85 -2.83
N ILE A 125 1.20 14.21 -1.77
CA ILE A 125 1.84 14.20 -0.45
C ILE A 125 3.18 13.46 -0.52
N TYR A 126 3.27 12.31 -1.17
CA TYR A 126 4.54 11.61 -1.35
C TYR A 126 5.55 12.45 -2.15
N ALA A 127 5.12 13.12 -3.21
CA ALA A 127 5.99 14.00 -3.97
C ALA A 127 6.50 15.18 -3.11
N ALA A 128 5.64 15.76 -2.29
CA ALA A 128 6.03 16.82 -1.35
C ALA A 128 7.01 16.32 -0.29
N LEU A 129 6.77 15.14 0.29
CA LEU A 129 7.70 14.52 1.24
C LEU A 129 9.06 14.26 0.62
N PHE A 130 9.09 13.75 -0.61
CA PHE A 130 10.34 13.56 -1.36
C PHE A 130 11.10 14.87 -1.53
N CYS A 131 10.43 15.92 -1.99
CA CYS A 131 11.05 17.23 -2.19
C CYS A 131 11.60 17.81 -0.88
N LEU A 132 10.87 17.66 0.23
CA LEU A 132 11.30 18.14 1.54
C LEU A 132 12.50 17.36 2.08
N GLU A 133 12.45 16.03 2.00
CA GLU A 133 13.52 15.16 2.52
C GLU A 133 14.82 15.33 1.74
N TYR A 134 14.75 15.38 0.42
CA TYR A 134 15.92 15.49 -0.46
C TYR A 134 16.26 16.91 -0.89
N LYS A 135 15.61 17.91 -0.30
CA LYS A 135 15.87 19.35 -0.52
C LYS A 135 15.80 19.77 -2.00
N MET A 136 14.77 19.27 -2.68
CA MET A 136 14.49 19.62 -4.08
C MET A 136 13.30 20.56 -4.15
N LYS A 137 13.32 21.45 -5.15
CA LYS A 137 12.16 22.33 -5.40
C LYS A 137 11.26 21.69 -6.46
N PRO A 138 9.94 21.62 -6.23
CA PRO A 138 9.02 21.00 -7.17
C PRO A 138 9.11 21.55 -8.60
N GLY A 139 9.37 22.83 -8.77
CA GLY A 139 9.51 23.46 -10.10
C GLY A 139 10.84 23.17 -10.82
N GLU A 140 11.79 22.52 -10.16
CA GLU A 140 13.10 22.18 -10.75
C GLU A 140 13.20 20.73 -11.22
N ILE A 141 12.17 19.91 -10.95
CA ILE A 141 12.09 18.51 -11.33
C ILE A 141 10.78 18.21 -12.06
N ASP A 142 10.82 17.20 -12.92
CA ASP A 142 9.63 16.64 -13.53
C ASP A 142 9.04 15.53 -12.63
N MET A 143 7.73 15.33 -12.71
CA MET A 143 7.03 14.33 -11.89
C MET A 143 6.07 13.50 -12.73
N GLU A 144 6.13 12.18 -12.57
CA GLU A 144 5.16 11.22 -13.07
C GLU A 144 4.51 10.51 -11.89
N LEU A 145 3.23 10.80 -11.65
CA LEU A 145 2.45 10.22 -10.56
C LEU A 145 1.37 9.33 -11.16
N ARG A 146 1.38 8.05 -10.83
CA ARG A 146 0.52 7.06 -11.48
C ARG A 146 -0.18 6.16 -10.46
N ILE A 147 -1.51 6.04 -10.59
CA ILE A 147 -2.32 5.07 -9.84
C ILE A 147 -2.67 3.90 -10.77
N TYR A 148 -2.43 2.69 -10.28
CA TYR A 148 -2.84 1.45 -10.92
C TYR A 148 -4.06 0.90 -10.18
N GLN A 149 -5.23 1.03 -10.79
CA GLN A 149 -6.50 0.56 -10.24
C GLN A 149 -7.36 -0.05 -11.36
N ASN A 150 -8.12 -1.10 -11.03
CA ASN A 150 -9.09 -1.72 -11.95
C ASN A 150 -10.33 -0.87 -12.14
#